data_3c9990163ec34c12dd6f78ecd85dda06
#
_entry.id   3c9990163ec34c12dd6f78ecd85dda06
#
_cell.length_a   1.000
_cell.length_b   1.000
_cell.length_c   1.000
_cell.angle_alpha   90.00
_cell.angle_beta   90.00
_cell.angle_gamma   90.00
#
_symmetry.space_group_name_H-M   'P 1'
#
loop_
_entity.id
_entity.type
_entity.pdbx_description
1 polymer ?
#
loop_
_entity_poly.entity_id
_entity_poly.type
_entity_poly.pdbx_seq_one_letter_code
_entity_poly.pdbx_strand_id
1 'polypeptide(L)'
;MGEFYLDIETTGLNPAIDKIITIQFQELDRYTGKAIGELIILKEWESSEKEILKEFISRTGVLIGGFNFIPVGYNLNFEHNFLKIRTTINNLPLIDVLNNPFID
;
A
#
# COMPACT_ATOMS: atom_id res chain seq x y z
N MET A 1 -0.32 -13.48 -6.20
CA MET A 1 -0.96 -12.74 -7.30
C MET A 1 -2.39 -12.40 -6.91
N GLY A 2 -2.76 -11.15 -7.04
CA GLY A 2 -4.13 -10.86 -6.72
C GLY A 2 -4.44 -9.37 -6.62
N GLU A 3 -5.73 -9.14 -6.45
CA GLU A 3 -6.26 -7.81 -6.16
C GLU A 3 -6.22 -7.60 -4.66
N PHE A 4 -5.81 -6.38 -4.27
CA PHE A 4 -5.75 -6.00 -2.86
C PHE A 4 -6.50 -4.69 -2.67
N TYR A 5 -7.46 -4.68 -1.76
CA TYR A 5 -7.97 -3.45 -1.22
C TYR A 5 -6.81 -2.73 -0.54
N LEU A 6 -6.66 -1.44 -0.80
CA LEU A 6 -5.56 -0.64 -0.28
C LEU A 6 -6.08 0.70 0.22
N ASP A 7 -5.71 1.06 1.44
CA ASP A 7 -5.99 2.35 2.03
C ASP A 7 -4.88 2.71 2.98
N ILE A 8 -4.60 4.01 3.15
CA ILE A 8 -3.61 4.49 4.12
C ILE A 8 -4.17 5.66 4.90
N GLU A 9 -3.61 5.88 6.09
CA GLU A 9 -3.83 7.11 6.84
C GLU A 9 -2.48 7.80 7.05
N THR A 10 -2.49 9.13 7.07
CA THR A 10 -1.28 9.94 7.09
C THR A 10 -1.44 11.09 8.07
N THR A 11 -0.33 11.73 8.43
CA THR A 11 -0.37 12.90 9.32
C THR A 11 -0.83 14.17 8.60
N GLY A 12 -0.89 14.15 7.27
CA GLY A 12 -1.32 15.31 6.49
C GLY A 12 -1.35 14.96 5.01
N LEU A 13 -1.34 15.98 4.15
CA LEU A 13 -1.56 15.79 2.72
C LEU A 13 -0.30 15.88 1.87
N ASN A 14 0.84 16.24 2.47
CA ASN A 14 2.09 16.42 1.73
C ASN A 14 3.06 15.28 2.02
N PRO A 15 3.26 14.34 1.08
CA PRO A 15 4.11 13.18 1.32
C PRO A 15 5.59 13.52 1.51
N ALA A 16 6.02 14.73 1.18
CA ALA A 16 7.40 15.15 1.43
C ALA A 16 7.68 15.40 2.90
N ILE A 17 6.68 15.78 3.69
CA ILE A 17 6.83 16.16 5.10
C ILE A 17 5.93 15.36 6.04
N ASP A 18 4.82 14.83 5.56
CA ASP A 18 3.89 14.04 6.37
C ASP A 18 4.19 12.57 6.21
N LYS A 19 3.97 11.82 7.29
CA LYS A 19 4.27 10.38 7.26
C LYS A 19 3.00 9.54 7.20
N ILE A 20 3.19 8.30 6.78
CA ILE A 20 2.14 7.28 6.79
C ILE A 20 2.03 6.73 8.21
N ILE A 21 0.83 6.72 8.77
CA ILE A 21 0.57 6.20 10.10
C ILE A 21 -0.14 4.84 10.10
N THR A 22 -0.94 4.54 9.08
CA THR A 22 -1.46 3.18 8.87
C THR A 22 -1.40 2.80 7.42
N ILE A 23 -1.19 1.50 7.16
CA ILE A 23 -1.39 0.89 5.85
C ILE A 23 -2.38 -0.24 6.04
N GLN A 24 -3.49 -0.18 5.30
CA GLN A 24 -4.57 -1.16 5.39
C GLN A 24 -4.69 -1.86 4.06
N PHE A 25 -4.70 -3.18 4.09
CA PHE A 25 -4.86 -3.96 2.86
C PHE A 25 -5.51 -5.30 3.15
N GLN A 26 -6.20 -5.80 2.13
CA GLN A 26 -6.91 -7.09 2.23
C GLN A 26 -6.94 -7.72 0.85
N GLU A 27 -6.58 -8.98 0.77
CA GLU A 27 -6.64 -9.68 -0.51
C GLU A 27 -8.09 -9.94 -0.89
N LEU A 28 -8.39 -9.74 -2.18
CA LEU A 28 -9.73 -9.92 -2.73
C LEU A 28 -9.69 -11.02 -3.79
N ASP A 29 -10.82 -11.73 -3.93
CA ASP A 29 -11.00 -12.68 -5.02
C ASP A 29 -11.15 -11.89 -6.32
N ARG A 30 -10.30 -12.18 -7.31
CA ARG A 30 -10.27 -11.39 -8.54
C ARG A 30 -11.52 -11.58 -9.41
N TYR A 31 -12.31 -12.62 -9.17
CA TYR A 31 -13.53 -12.88 -9.96
C TYR A 31 -14.78 -12.34 -9.28
N THR A 32 -14.84 -12.37 -7.96
CA THR A 32 -16.02 -11.96 -7.20
C THR A 32 -15.87 -10.61 -6.51
N GLY A 33 -14.62 -10.15 -6.32
CA GLY A 33 -14.34 -8.94 -5.55
C GLY A 33 -14.50 -9.10 -4.04
N LYS A 34 -14.81 -10.30 -3.58
CA LYS A 34 -15.01 -10.55 -2.14
C LYS A 34 -13.67 -10.75 -1.45
N ALA A 35 -13.64 -10.42 -0.15
CA ALA A 35 -12.44 -10.61 0.66
C ALA A 35 -12.10 -12.09 0.78
N ILE A 36 -10.81 -12.42 0.60
CA ILE A 36 -10.31 -13.79 0.77
C ILE A 36 -9.69 -13.99 2.14
N GLY A 37 -9.06 -12.96 2.70
CA GLY A 37 -8.35 -13.07 3.97
C GLY A 37 -8.75 -11.98 4.94
N GLU A 38 -7.96 -11.84 6.00
CA GLU A 38 -8.19 -10.80 6.99
C GLU A 38 -7.81 -9.43 6.45
N LEU A 39 -8.51 -8.41 6.89
CA LEU A 39 -8.05 -7.03 6.72
C LEU A 39 -6.84 -6.84 7.62
N ILE A 40 -5.71 -6.47 7.03
CA ILE A 40 -4.47 -6.22 7.76
C ILE A 40 -4.31 -4.71 7.93
N ILE A 41 -4.05 -4.30 9.16
CA ILE A 41 -3.83 -2.89 9.49
C ILE A 41 -2.45 -2.79 10.13
N LEU A 42 -1.50 -2.21 9.40
CA LEU A 42 -0.17 -1.95 9.91
C LEU A 42 -0.16 -0.57 10.54
N LYS A 43 0.32 -0.46 11.78
CA LYS A 43 0.21 0.75 12.60
C LYS A 43 1.59 1.27 12.95
N GLU A 44 1.87 2.51 12.58
CA GLU A 44 3.17 3.13 12.76
C GLU A 44 3.57 3.21 14.24
N TRP A 45 2.59 3.50 15.12
CA TRP A 45 2.88 3.66 16.54
C TRP A 45 3.24 2.36 17.26
N GLU A 46 3.09 1.21 16.62
CA GLU A 46 3.52 -0.07 17.17
C GLU A 46 4.95 -0.42 16.76
N SER A 47 5.51 0.29 15.81
CA SER A 47 6.89 0.10 15.34
C SER A 47 7.46 1.41 14.78
N SER A 48 7.38 1.62 13.46
CA SER A 48 7.80 2.86 12.80
C SER A 48 7.22 2.88 11.39
N GLU A 49 7.26 4.06 10.76
CA GLU A 49 6.86 4.17 9.36
C GLU A 49 7.68 3.24 8.47
N LYS A 50 8.99 3.19 8.69
CA LYS A 50 9.87 2.32 7.89
C LYS A 50 9.49 0.86 8.04
N GLU A 51 9.18 0.41 9.26
CA GLU A 51 8.84 -0.98 9.53
C GLU A 51 7.50 -1.37 8.92
N ILE A 52 6.49 -0.50 8.97
CA ILE A 52 5.21 -0.82 8.33
C ILE A 52 5.32 -0.85 6.81
N LEU A 53 6.16 0.01 6.22
CA LEU A 53 6.44 -0.05 4.78
C LEU A 53 7.14 -1.34 4.39
N LYS A 54 8.13 -1.77 5.16
CA LYS A 54 8.83 -3.05 4.95
C LYS A 54 7.87 -4.23 5.04
N GLU A 55 6.99 -4.22 6.02
CA GLU A 55 6.02 -5.28 6.20
C GLU A 55 5.02 -5.33 5.06
N PHE A 56 4.54 -4.19 4.60
CA PHE A 56 3.66 -4.10 3.45
C PHE A 56 4.31 -4.70 2.21
N ILE A 57 5.56 -4.33 1.93
CA ILE A 57 6.32 -4.87 0.80
C ILE A 57 6.43 -6.39 0.91
N SER A 58 6.79 -6.88 2.09
CA SER A 58 7.00 -8.31 2.32
C SER A 58 5.72 -9.13 2.15
N ARG A 59 4.58 -8.60 2.61
CA ARG A 59 3.33 -9.34 2.62
C ARG A 59 2.58 -9.33 1.30
N THR A 60 2.81 -8.35 0.44
CA THR A 60 1.95 -8.15 -0.72
C THR A 60 2.60 -8.49 -2.06
N GLY A 61 3.92 -8.55 -2.11
CA GLY A 61 4.62 -8.73 -3.39
C GLY A 61 4.52 -7.52 -4.30
N VAL A 62 4.25 -6.34 -3.74
CA VAL A 62 4.04 -5.11 -4.54
C VAL A 62 5.24 -4.75 -5.42
N LEU A 63 6.45 -5.11 -5.00
CA LEU A 63 7.66 -4.82 -5.79
C LEU A 63 7.81 -5.73 -7.01
N ILE A 64 7.17 -6.89 -7.00
CA ILE A 64 7.18 -7.78 -8.16
C ILE A 64 6.31 -7.15 -9.27
N GLY A 65 5.25 -6.49 -8.88
CA GLY A 65 4.40 -5.73 -9.80
C GLY A 65 3.53 -6.59 -10.70
N GLY A 66 2.98 -5.95 -11.73
CA GLY A 66 2.09 -6.60 -12.67
C GLY A 66 0.84 -7.14 -11.97
N PHE A 67 0.45 -8.37 -12.32
CA PHE A 67 -0.73 -8.98 -11.74
C PHE A 67 -0.50 -9.57 -10.35
N ASN A 68 0.71 -9.45 -9.79
CA ASN A 68 0.98 -9.90 -8.43
C ASN A 68 0.38 -8.95 -7.40
N PHE A 69 0.24 -7.68 -7.75
CA PHE A 69 -0.39 -6.70 -6.88
C PHE A 69 -1.21 -5.73 -7.73
N ILE A 70 -2.53 -5.84 -7.64
CA ILE A 70 -3.46 -4.94 -8.31
C ILE A 70 -4.20 -4.18 -7.23
N PRO A 71 -3.88 -2.90 -7.00
CA PRO A 71 -4.56 -2.13 -5.96
C PRO A 71 -5.99 -1.84 -6.34
N VAL A 72 -6.88 -1.97 -5.37
CA VAL A 72 -8.30 -1.63 -5.47
C VAL A 72 -8.61 -0.64 -4.37
N GLY A 73 -9.15 0.51 -4.71
CA GLY A 73 -9.45 1.52 -3.70
C GLY A 73 -10.07 2.76 -4.29
N TYR A 74 -10.24 3.76 -3.44
CA TYR A 74 -10.81 5.05 -3.81
C TYR A 74 -9.69 6.09 -3.80
N ASN A 75 -9.58 6.85 -4.90
CA ASN A 75 -8.56 7.91 -5.05
C ASN A 75 -7.14 7.35 -4.83
N LEU A 76 -6.77 6.33 -5.58
CA LEU A 76 -5.48 5.66 -5.44
C LEU A 76 -4.27 6.56 -5.72
N ASN A 77 -4.47 7.72 -6.37
CA ASN A 77 -3.39 8.70 -6.52
C ASN A 77 -2.82 9.14 -5.17
N PHE A 78 -3.66 9.23 -4.14
CA PHE A 78 -3.21 9.59 -2.80
C PHE A 78 -2.26 8.52 -2.24
N GLU A 79 -2.69 7.26 -2.26
CA GLU A 79 -1.85 6.13 -1.81
C GLU A 79 -0.58 6.03 -2.64
N HIS A 80 -0.70 6.17 -3.95
CA HIS A 80 0.43 6.10 -4.87
C HIS A 80 1.51 7.12 -4.50
N ASN A 81 1.13 8.40 -4.36
CA ASN A 81 2.08 9.46 -4.07
C ASN A 81 2.75 9.27 -2.71
N PHE A 82 1.99 8.91 -1.69
CA PHE A 82 2.56 8.67 -0.37
C PHE A 82 3.48 7.47 -0.35
N LEU A 83 3.06 6.34 -0.89
CA LEU A 83 3.90 5.13 -0.89
C LEU A 83 5.19 5.36 -1.69
N LYS A 84 5.10 6.02 -2.84
CA LYS A 84 6.27 6.30 -3.68
C LYS A 84 7.28 7.20 -2.96
N ILE A 85 6.83 8.31 -2.41
CA ILE A 85 7.72 9.30 -1.80
C ILE A 85 8.21 8.83 -0.44
N ARG A 86 7.34 8.24 0.39
CA ARG A 86 7.75 7.80 1.72
C ARG A 86 8.68 6.60 1.69
N THR A 87 8.56 5.69 0.74
CA THR A 87 9.55 4.62 0.58
C THR A 87 10.91 5.20 0.21
N THR A 88 10.95 6.19 -0.68
CA THR A 88 12.20 6.85 -1.05
C THR A 88 12.85 7.54 0.16
N ILE A 89 12.07 8.28 0.94
CA ILE A 89 12.56 8.96 2.13
C ILE A 89 13.10 7.97 3.17
N ASN A 90 12.48 6.81 3.29
CA ASN A 90 12.90 5.77 4.24
C ASN A 90 14.01 4.86 3.70
N ASN A 91 14.59 5.17 2.54
CA ASN A 91 15.65 4.38 1.91
C ASN A 91 15.22 2.94 1.62
N LEU A 92 13.98 2.77 1.23
CA LEU A 92 13.43 1.48 0.82
C LEU A 92 13.27 1.44 -0.70
N PRO A 93 13.14 0.25 -1.30
CA PRO A 93 12.78 0.16 -2.71
C PRO A 93 11.50 0.95 -2.99
N LEU A 94 11.49 1.71 -4.08
CA LEU A 94 10.37 2.56 -4.44
C LEU A 94 9.14 1.74 -4.77
N ILE A 95 8.02 2.07 -4.14
CA ILE A 95 6.72 1.47 -4.45
C ILE A 95 6.00 2.34 -5.47
N ASP A 96 5.62 1.75 -6.60
CA ASP A 96 4.87 2.44 -7.65
C ASP A 96 3.63 1.62 -7.99
N VAL A 97 2.56 1.82 -7.20
CA VAL A 97 1.35 1.01 -7.32
C VAL A 97 0.56 1.29 -8.60
N LEU A 98 0.67 2.48 -9.18
CA LEU A 98 -0.07 2.84 -10.39
C LEU A 98 0.68 2.50 -11.68
N ASN A 99 1.92 2.02 -11.58
CA ASN A 99 2.64 1.50 -12.74
C ASN A 99 2.17 0.08 -13.11
N ASN A 100 1.29 -0.49 -12.31
CA ASN A 100 0.69 -1.81 -12.50
C ASN A 100 -0.79 -1.63 -12.82
N PRO A 101 -1.50 -2.69 -13.28
CA PRO A 101 -2.96 -2.63 -13.36
C PRO A 101 -3.56 -2.20 -12.01
N PHE A 102 -4.61 -1.40 -12.05
CA PHE A 102 -5.27 -0.93 -10.83
C PHE A 102 -6.76 -0.72 -11.06
N ILE A 103 -7.53 -0.73 -9.98
CA ILE A 103 -8.97 -0.51 -10.00
C ILE A 103 -9.27 0.60 -8.99
N ASP A 104 -9.56 1.76 -9.52
CA ASP A 104 -9.86 2.93 -8.69
C ASP A 104 -11.37 3.16 -8.58
#